data_adbc2803773d1fa0ba9563ca0291907c
#
_entry.id   adbc2803773d1fa0ba9563ca0291907c
#
_cell.length_a   1.000
_cell.length_b   1.000
_cell.length_c   1.000
_cell.angle_alpha   90.00
_cell.angle_beta   90.00
_cell.angle_gamma   90.00
#
_symmetry.space_group_name_H-M   'P 1'
#
loop_
_entity.id
_entity.type
_entity.pdbx_description
1 polymer ?
#
loop_
_entity_poly.entity_id
_entity_poly.type
_entity_poly.pdbx_seq_one_letter_code
_entity_poly.pdbx_strand_id
1 'polypeptide(L)'
;MLKVIDSAIPVDCWSCAVAHNESTLFCPHCSKIQPPPGGDYFSVFSLVPKLDLDLGMLEHQFHKLSRKLHPDRFARASASEKDWSLADTALLNDAYRTLRDPIRRTEYLLKLHGAEIGEEHAGKDRKDPSRVPADLLEEAFDLNMQLEEMRMSKKMGDSDPELQSSLEQANKKFNDMLNEVDRDLREQWQVWDSGEEAARLEAQKKMVSLLDRRRYINNLVRDVTDTLSN
;
A
#
# COMPACT_ATOMS: atom_id res chain seq x y z
N MET A 1 -16.49 -16.90 -11.09
CA MET A 1 -16.41 -16.05 -12.30
C MET A 1 -15.73 -14.75 -11.85
N LEU A 2 -14.40 -14.71 -11.93
CA LEU A 2 -13.67 -13.48 -11.76
C LEU A 2 -14.05 -12.55 -12.91
N LYS A 3 -14.69 -11.42 -12.57
CA LYS A 3 -14.86 -10.35 -13.54
C LYS A 3 -13.45 -9.88 -13.93
N VAL A 4 -13.00 -10.29 -15.11
CA VAL A 4 -11.94 -9.57 -15.79
C VAL A 4 -12.44 -8.14 -15.90
N ILE A 5 -11.81 -7.22 -15.15
CA ILE A 5 -12.08 -5.77 -15.22
C ILE A 5 -11.39 -5.27 -16.49
N ASP A 6 -11.82 -5.77 -17.62
CA ASP A 6 -11.36 -5.32 -18.93
C ASP A 6 -12.59 -5.06 -19.83
N SER A 7 -13.43 -4.14 -19.35
CA SER A 7 -14.34 -3.44 -20.23
C SER A 7 -14.10 -1.95 -19.99
N ALA A 8 -13.07 -1.43 -20.66
CA ALA A 8 -12.95 0.00 -20.85
C ALA A 8 -14.26 0.49 -21.46
N ILE A 9 -15.09 1.11 -20.62
CA ILE A 9 -16.34 1.72 -21.10
C ILE A 9 -15.94 2.89 -21.99
N PRO A 10 -16.30 2.87 -23.28
CA PRO A 10 -15.98 4.00 -24.14
C PRO A 10 -16.81 5.21 -23.71
N VAL A 11 -16.14 6.33 -23.55
CA VAL A 11 -16.76 7.63 -23.26
C VAL A 11 -16.43 8.62 -24.37
N ASP A 12 -17.38 9.48 -24.68
CA ASP A 12 -17.16 10.53 -25.68
C ASP A 12 -16.41 11.70 -25.05
N CYS A 13 -15.37 12.18 -25.73
CA CYS A 13 -14.65 13.37 -25.31
C CYS A 13 -15.59 14.58 -25.31
N TRP A 14 -15.68 15.29 -24.21
CA TRP A 14 -16.50 16.49 -24.07
C TRP A 14 -16.15 17.60 -25.05
N SER A 15 -14.92 17.61 -25.59
CA SER A 15 -14.42 18.68 -26.49
C SER A 15 -14.47 18.31 -27.98
N CYS A 16 -14.17 17.05 -28.35
CA CYS A 16 -14.10 16.66 -29.76
C CYS A 16 -15.06 15.53 -30.13
N ALA A 17 -15.86 15.03 -29.19
CA ALA A 17 -16.85 13.98 -29.36
C ALA A 17 -16.29 12.64 -29.91
N VAL A 18 -14.97 12.45 -29.88
CA VAL A 18 -14.34 11.16 -30.26
C VAL A 18 -14.32 10.25 -29.05
N ALA A 19 -14.80 9.02 -29.22
CA ALA A 19 -14.81 8.01 -28.16
C ALA A 19 -13.39 7.61 -27.76
N HIS A 20 -13.16 7.48 -26.45
CA HIS A 20 -11.91 7.01 -25.86
C HIS A 20 -12.18 6.19 -24.59
N ASN A 21 -11.14 5.62 -24.01
CA ASN A 21 -11.27 4.87 -22.75
C ASN A 21 -11.58 5.82 -21.59
N GLU A 22 -12.54 5.47 -20.73
CA GLU A 22 -12.94 6.21 -19.54
C GLU A 22 -11.77 6.50 -18.59
N SER A 23 -10.78 5.60 -18.51
CA SER A 23 -9.64 5.76 -17.60
C SER A 23 -8.55 6.73 -18.06
N THR A 24 -8.74 7.44 -19.18
CA THR A 24 -7.73 8.39 -19.67
C THR A 24 -7.90 9.78 -19.07
N LEU A 25 -6.83 10.33 -18.48
CA LEU A 25 -6.80 11.72 -17.95
C LEU A 25 -6.86 12.79 -19.06
N PHE A 26 -6.46 12.44 -20.27
CA PHE A 26 -6.44 13.33 -21.43
C PHE A 26 -6.97 12.61 -22.65
N CYS A 27 -7.80 13.28 -23.43
CA CYS A 27 -8.25 12.75 -24.70
C CYS A 27 -7.06 12.44 -25.63
N PRO A 28 -6.94 11.23 -26.17
CA PRO A 28 -5.84 10.88 -27.07
C PRO A 28 -5.87 11.63 -28.41
N HIS A 29 -7.04 12.16 -28.82
CA HIS A 29 -7.22 12.87 -30.11
C HIS A 29 -6.97 14.37 -29.99
N CYS A 30 -7.62 15.06 -29.03
CA CYS A 30 -7.52 16.51 -28.94
C CYS A 30 -6.65 16.99 -27.75
N SER A 31 -6.12 16.06 -26.94
CA SER A 31 -5.26 16.34 -25.77
C SER A 31 -5.91 17.19 -24.68
N LYS A 32 -7.23 17.38 -24.72
CA LYS A 32 -7.97 18.07 -23.65
C LYS A 32 -8.07 17.17 -22.43
N ILE A 33 -7.95 17.81 -21.25
CA ILE A 33 -8.19 17.13 -19.97
C ILE A 33 -9.61 16.57 -19.94
N GLN A 34 -9.79 15.42 -19.36
CA GLN A 34 -11.09 14.77 -19.20
C GLN A 34 -11.56 14.86 -17.73
N PRO A 35 -12.85 14.63 -17.46
CA PRO A 35 -13.30 14.43 -16.08
C PRO A 35 -12.49 13.35 -15.39
N PRO A 36 -12.33 13.40 -14.03
CA PRO A 36 -11.62 12.38 -13.29
C PRO A 36 -12.09 10.97 -13.68
N PRO A 37 -11.16 10.10 -14.11
CA PRO A 37 -11.51 8.79 -14.63
C PRO A 37 -12.06 7.89 -13.53
N GLY A 38 -13.02 7.03 -13.90
CA GLY A 38 -13.34 5.83 -13.15
C GLY A 38 -12.21 4.80 -13.25
N GLY A 39 -12.32 3.72 -12.47
CA GLY A 39 -11.39 2.60 -12.56
C GLY A 39 -10.39 2.53 -11.40
N ASP A 40 -9.36 1.75 -11.60
CA ASP A 40 -8.34 1.48 -10.59
C ASP A 40 -7.07 2.31 -10.81
N TYR A 41 -6.16 2.27 -9.82
CA TYR A 41 -4.90 3.02 -9.87
C TYR A 41 -3.93 2.56 -10.96
N PHE A 42 -4.01 1.30 -11.40
CA PHE A 42 -3.17 0.81 -12.50
C PHE A 42 -3.60 1.44 -13.82
N SER A 43 -4.91 1.59 -14.03
CA SER A 43 -5.47 2.20 -15.24
C SER A 43 -5.06 3.65 -15.43
N VAL A 44 -4.88 4.42 -14.33
CA VAL A 44 -4.37 5.81 -14.36
C VAL A 44 -3.01 5.90 -15.06
N PHE A 45 -2.17 4.89 -14.87
CA PHE A 45 -0.84 4.79 -15.49
C PHE A 45 -0.82 3.93 -16.76
N SER A 46 -1.99 3.47 -17.25
CA SER A 46 -2.09 2.52 -18.36
C SER A 46 -1.27 1.24 -18.12
N LEU A 47 -1.25 0.77 -16.88
CA LEU A 47 -0.56 -0.46 -16.46
C LEU A 47 -1.55 -1.61 -16.36
N VAL A 48 -1.07 -2.82 -16.65
CA VAL A 48 -1.79 -4.05 -16.31
C VAL A 48 -1.70 -4.26 -14.79
N PRO A 49 -2.81 -4.60 -14.10
CA PRO A 49 -2.78 -4.89 -12.67
C PRO A 49 -1.87 -6.08 -12.36
N LYS A 50 -0.71 -5.79 -11.76
CA LYS A 50 0.32 -6.76 -11.36
C LYS A 50 0.97 -6.33 -10.06
N LEU A 51 1.50 -7.32 -9.32
CA LEU A 51 2.25 -7.06 -8.10
C LEU A 51 3.72 -6.74 -8.38
N ASP A 52 4.32 -7.38 -9.39
CA ASP A 52 5.68 -7.07 -9.83
C ASP A 52 5.63 -5.97 -10.90
N LEU A 53 5.85 -4.72 -10.47
CA LEU A 53 5.84 -3.53 -11.33
C LEU A 53 7.25 -2.99 -11.56
N ASP A 54 7.50 -2.54 -12.79
CA ASP A 54 8.65 -1.68 -13.10
C ASP A 54 8.44 -0.29 -12.46
N LEU A 55 9.09 -0.09 -11.31
CA LEU A 55 9.00 1.18 -10.56
C LEU A 55 9.62 2.35 -11.32
N GLY A 56 10.63 2.12 -12.15
CA GLY A 56 11.22 3.16 -12.99
C GLY A 56 10.24 3.64 -14.06
N MET A 57 9.51 2.72 -14.67
CA MET A 57 8.45 3.06 -15.61
C MET A 57 7.30 3.80 -14.92
N LEU A 58 6.87 3.35 -13.75
CA LEU A 58 5.83 4.01 -12.95
C LEU A 58 6.23 5.46 -12.61
N GLU A 59 7.45 5.68 -12.14
CA GLU A 59 7.96 7.00 -11.78
C GLU A 59 8.05 7.92 -13.02
N HIS A 60 8.54 7.39 -14.14
CA HIS A 60 8.58 8.14 -15.40
C HIS A 60 7.19 8.61 -15.84
N GLN A 61 6.19 7.72 -15.79
CA GLN A 61 4.80 8.05 -16.12
C GLN A 61 4.22 9.06 -15.13
N PHE A 62 4.46 8.90 -13.85
CA PHE A 62 4.05 9.87 -12.83
C PHE A 62 4.57 11.27 -13.12
N HIS A 63 5.86 11.44 -13.37
CA HIS A 63 6.44 12.74 -13.70
C HIS A 63 5.92 13.32 -15.01
N LYS A 64 5.65 12.49 -16.02
CA LYS A 64 5.07 12.90 -17.29
C LYS A 64 3.65 13.44 -17.10
N LEU A 65 2.80 12.72 -16.36
CA LEU A 65 1.40 13.10 -16.10
C LEU A 65 1.32 14.31 -15.15
N SER A 66 2.12 14.34 -14.08
CA SER A 66 2.18 15.46 -13.13
C SER A 66 2.51 16.79 -13.83
N ARG A 67 3.48 16.79 -14.76
CA ARG A 67 3.77 17.98 -15.57
C ARG A 67 2.61 18.41 -16.47
N LYS A 68 1.82 17.46 -16.98
CA LYS A 68 0.64 17.78 -17.81
C LYS A 68 -0.51 18.33 -17.00
N LEU A 69 -0.72 17.82 -15.77
CA LEU A 69 -1.79 18.18 -14.85
C LEU A 69 -1.49 19.45 -14.04
N HIS A 70 -0.28 20.01 -14.13
CA HIS A 70 0.12 21.12 -13.27
C HIS A 70 -0.87 22.28 -13.33
N PRO A 71 -1.35 22.82 -12.19
CA PRO A 71 -2.39 23.87 -12.15
C PRO A 71 -2.09 25.11 -12.98
N ASP A 72 -0.83 25.51 -13.11
CA ASP A 72 -0.43 26.68 -13.91
C ASP A 72 -0.82 26.52 -15.39
N ARG A 73 -0.87 25.29 -15.90
CA ARG A 73 -1.29 25.03 -17.28
C ARG A 73 -2.78 25.30 -17.51
N PHE A 74 -3.56 25.24 -16.43
CA PHE A 74 -5.01 25.45 -16.43
C PHE A 74 -5.42 26.83 -15.92
N ALA A 75 -4.46 27.73 -15.61
CA ALA A 75 -4.74 29.06 -15.07
C ALA A 75 -5.75 29.85 -15.87
N ARG A 76 -5.75 29.68 -17.22
CA ARG A 76 -6.66 30.34 -18.17
C ARG A 76 -7.75 29.42 -18.72
N ALA A 77 -7.88 28.19 -18.21
CA ALA A 77 -8.87 27.23 -18.65
C ALA A 77 -10.26 27.50 -18.00
N SER A 78 -11.28 26.76 -18.43
CA SER A 78 -12.62 26.83 -17.83
C SER A 78 -12.60 26.39 -16.37
N ALA A 79 -13.66 26.72 -15.62
CA ALA A 79 -13.79 26.27 -14.22
C ALA A 79 -13.72 24.75 -14.12
N SER A 80 -14.45 24.03 -14.98
CA SER A 80 -14.44 22.56 -14.99
C SER A 80 -13.06 21.97 -15.26
N GLU A 81 -12.30 22.51 -16.22
CA GLU A 81 -10.93 22.02 -16.50
C GLU A 81 -9.98 22.26 -15.32
N LYS A 82 -10.17 23.34 -14.55
CA LYS A 82 -9.41 23.60 -13.31
C LYS A 82 -9.75 22.61 -12.23
N ASP A 83 -11.05 22.36 -12.01
CA ASP A 83 -11.53 21.40 -11.02
C ASP A 83 -11.04 19.98 -11.35
N TRP A 84 -11.10 19.59 -12.62
CA TRP A 84 -10.55 18.29 -13.07
C TRP A 84 -9.05 18.20 -12.87
N SER A 85 -8.30 19.26 -13.19
CA SER A 85 -6.84 19.29 -12.98
C SER A 85 -6.48 19.05 -11.50
N LEU A 86 -7.23 19.63 -10.56
CA LEU A 86 -7.02 19.41 -9.13
C LEU A 86 -7.37 17.98 -8.71
N ALA A 87 -8.54 17.49 -9.14
CA ALA A 87 -8.99 16.13 -8.80
C ALA A 87 -8.07 15.05 -9.39
N ASP A 88 -7.67 15.21 -10.66
CA ASP A 88 -6.75 14.29 -11.35
C ASP A 88 -5.35 14.32 -10.74
N THR A 89 -4.89 15.49 -10.28
CA THR A 89 -3.61 15.59 -9.56
C THR A 89 -3.66 14.84 -8.23
N ALA A 90 -4.76 14.94 -7.49
CA ALA A 90 -4.96 14.18 -6.25
C ALA A 90 -4.99 12.68 -6.52
N LEU A 91 -5.79 12.25 -7.50
CA LEU A 91 -5.88 10.86 -7.94
C LEU A 91 -4.52 10.30 -8.37
N LEU A 92 -3.77 11.05 -9.20
CA LEU A 92 -2.43 10.66 -9.66
C LEU A 92 -1.44 10.46 -8.49
N ASN A 93 -1.48 11.37 -7.51
CA ASN A 93 -0.62 11.28 -6.32
C ASN A 93 -0.99 10.08 -5.44
N ASP A 94 -2.28 9.79 -5.25
CA ASP A 94 -2.74 8.65 -4.45
C ASP A 94 -2.42 7.33 -5.15
N ALA A 95 -2.65 7.25 -6.45
CA ALA A 95 -2.29 6.11 -7.27
C ALA A 95 -0.78 5.84 -7.22
N TYR A 96 0.05 6.87 -7.40
CA TYR A 96 1.51 6.73 -7.33
C TYR A 96 1.99 6.26 -5.95
N ARG A 97 1.50 6.88 -4.86
CA ARG A 97 1.86 6.48 -3.48
C ARG A 97 1.48 5.04 -3.18
N THR A 98 0.33 4.60 -3.66
CA THR A 98 -0.16 3.24 -3.45
C THR A 98 0.64 2.23 -4.27
N LEU A 99 0.82 2.49 -5.57
CA LEU A 99 1.48 1.53 -6.46
C LEU A 99 3.00 1.46 -6.27
N ARG A 100 3.63 2.54 -5.84
CA ARG A 100 5.06 2.56 -5.55
C ARG A 100 5.42 1.71 -4.33
N ASP A 101 4.58 1.72 -3.30
CA ASP A 101 4.81 0.97 -2.07
C ASP A 101 4.40 -0.51 -2.26
N PRO A 102 5.30 -1.48 -2.04
CA PRO A 102 5.01 -2.88 -2.29
C PRO A 102 3.87 -3.43 -1.42
N ILE A 103 3.77 -2.99 -0.17
CA ILE A 103 2.74 -3.47 0.75
C ILE A 103 1.39 -2.86 0.40
N ARG A 104 1.33 -1.54 0.23
CA ARG A 104 0.10 -0.84 -0.17
C ARG A 104 -0.41 -1.32 -1.52
N ARG A 105 0.49 -1.58 -2.48
CA ARG A 105 0.14 -2.15 -3.78
C ARG A 105 -0.48 -3.53 -3.63
N THR A 106 0.10 -4.39 -2.79
CA THR A 106 -0.42 -5.73 -2.51
C THR A 106 -1.81 -5.64 -1.87
N GLU A 107 -1.97 -4.85 -0.81
CA GLU A 107 -3.26 -4.63 -0.15
C GLU A 107 -4.30 -4.08 -1.12
N TYR A 108 -3.93 -3.11 -1.94
CA TYR A 108 -4.81 -2.49 -2.92
C TYR A 108 -5.29 -3.51 -3.97
N LEU A 109 -4.36 -4.28 -4.57
CA LEU A 109 -4.71 -5.28 -5.58
C LEU A 109 -5.59 -6.38 -5.00
N LEU A 110 -5.29 -6.86 -3.80
CA LEU A 110 -6.09 -7.87 -3.12
C LEU A 110 -7.51 -7.36 -2.81
N LYS A 111 -7.65 -6.10 -2.38
CA LYS A 111 -8.97 -5.45 -2.17
C LYS A 111 -9.76 -5.34 -3.47
N LEU A 112 -9.12 -5.00 -4.61
CA LEU A 112 -9.77 -5.00 -5.93
C LEU A 112 -10.32 -6.38 -6.30
N HIS A 113 -9.68 -7.45 -5.83
CA HIS A 113 -10.12 -8.84 -6.03
C HIS A 113 -10.99 -9.38 -4.89
N GLY A 114 -11.56 -8.49 -4.05
CA GLY A 114 -12.54 -8.84 -3.03
C GLY A 114 -11.96 -9.47 -1.76
N ALA A 115 -10.64 -9.37 -1.53
CA ALA A 115 -10.07 -9.82 -0.27
C ALA A 115 -10.44 -8.86 0.87
N GLU A 116 -10.88 -9.44 1.98
CA GLU A 116 -11.01 -8.71 3.24
C GLU A 116 -9.64 -8.62 3.90
N ILE A 117 -9.07 -7.44 3.94
CA ILE A 117 -7.80 -7.16 4.63
C ILE A 117 -8.15 -6.35 5.86
N GLY A 118 -7.72 -6.82 7.03
CA GLY A 118 -7.95 -6.12 8.29
C GLY A 118 -7.49 -4.66 8.18
N GLU A 119 -8.35 -3.72 8.52
CA GLU A 119 -7.97 -2.31 8.55
C GLU A 119 -7.03 -2.03 9.72
N GLU A 120 -6.09 -1.12 9.54
CA GLU A 120 -5.31 -0.54 10.63
C GLU A 120 -6.26 0.27 11.53
N HIS A 121 -6.93 -0.39 12.47
CA HIS A 121 -7.62 0.31 13.54
C HIS A 121 -6.56 0.89 14.50
N ALA A 122 -6.20 2.13 14.23
CA ALA A 122 -5.27 2.87 15.07
C ALA A 122 -5.76 2.87 16.52
N GLY A 123 -5.16 2.06 17.37
CA GLY A 123 -5.14 2.24 18.82
C GLY A 123 -6.04 1.33 19.67
N LYS A 124 -7.14 0.74 19.21
CA LYS A 124 -8.01 -0.08 20.06
C LYS A 124 -7.78 -1.58 20.01
N ASP A 125 -7.25 -2.11 18.92
CA ASP A 125 -7.09 -3.56 18.69
C ASP A 125 -5.69 -4.11 18.98
N ARG A 126 -4.76 -3.27 19.48
CA ARG A 126 -3.37 -3.67 19.75
C ARG A 126 -3.21 -4.75 20.85
N LYS A 127 -4.21 -4.93 21.69
CA LYS A 127 -4.15 -5.83 22.85
C LYS A 127 -5.09 -7.04 22.75
N ASP A 128 -5.66 -7.32 21.55
CA ASP A 128 -6.47 -8.51 21.39
C ASP A 128 -5.56 -9.75 21.19
N PRO A 129 -5.46 -10.63 22.20
CA PRO A 129 -4.62 -11.83 22.13
C PRO A 129 -5.03 -12.79 21.01
N SER A 130 -6.27 -12.71 20.54
CA SER A 130 -6.79 -13.59 19.48
C SER A 130 -6.17 -13.31 18.10
N ARG A 131 -5.53 -12.14 17.93
CA ARG A 131 -4.86 -11.72 16.69
C ARG A 131 -3.36 -11.95 16.69
N VAL A 132 -2.80 -12.40 17.81
CA VAL A 132 -1.38 -12.74 17.89
C VAL A 132 -1.16 -14.04 17.13
N PRO A 133 -0.23 -14.09 16.15
CA PRO A 133 0.18 -15.35 15.56
C PRO A 133 0.63 -16.31 16.67
N ALA A 134 0.10 -17.53 16.67
CA ALA A 134 0.30 -18.49 17.77
C ALA A 134 1.79 -18.78 18.05
N ASP A 135 2.61 -18.71 17.01
CA ASP A 135 4.06 -18.90 17.08
C ASP A 135 4.83 -17.67 17.60
N LEU A 136 4.18 -16.51 17.75
CA LEU A 136 4.77 -15.28 18.30
C LEU A 136 4.24 -14.92 19.69
N LEU A 137 3.40 -15.78 20.27
CA LEU A 137 2.70 -15.44 21.51
C LEU A 137 3.68 -15.29 22.70
N GLU A 138 4.63 -16.18 22.81
CA GLU A 138 5.64 -16.20 23.87
C GLU A 138 6.58 -14.99 23.73
N GLU A 139 7.16 -14.80 22.55
CA GLU A 139 8.05 -13.66 22.28
C GLU A 139 7.36 -12.31 22.46
N ALA A 140 6.10 -12.20 22.06
CA ALA A 140 5.33 -10.97 22.23
C ALA A 140 5.03 -10.68 23.71
N PHE A 141 4.78 -11.73 24.51
CA PHE A 141 4.56 -11.59 25.93
C PHE A 141 5.84 -11.13 26.65
N ASP A 142 6.97 -11.80 26.40
CA ASP A 142 8.28 -11.46 26.97
C ASP A 142 8.69 -10.04 26.59
N LEU A 143 8.49 -9.65 25.31
CA LEU A 143 8.75 -8.30 24.86
C LEU A 143 7.92 -7.28 25.61
N ASN A 144 6.61 -7.51 25.78
CA ASN A 144 5.75 -6.57 26.50
C ASN A 144 6.19 -6.37 27.96
N MET A 145 6.64 -7.43 28.63
CA MET A 145 7.20 -7.34 29.97
C MET A 145 8.46 -6.46 30.00
N GLN A 146 9.40 -6.69 29.09
CA GLN A 146 10.63 -5.90 28.97
C GLN A 146 10.35 -4.43 28.66
N LEU A 147 9.36 -4.15 27.79
CA LEU A 147 8.94 -2.78 27.46
C LEU A 147 8.37 -2.04 28.67
N GLU A 148 7.54 -2.70 29.48
CA GLU A 148 7.00 -2.11 30.71
C GLU A 148 8.11 -1.87 31.76
N GLU A 149 9.04 -2.78 31.91
CA GLU A 149 10.20 -2.65 32.81
C GLU A 149 11.08 -1.46 32.39
N MET A 150 11.40 -1.34 31.10
CA MET A 150 12.17 -0.20 30.56
C MET A 150 11.45 1.12 30.80
N ARG A 151 10.14 1.18 30.62
CA ARG A 151 9.34 2.39 30.88
C ARG A 151 9.35 2.78 32.35
N MET A 152 9.34 1.80 33.25
CA MET A 152 9.43 2.03 34.70
C MET A 152 10.83 2.52 35.09
N SER A 153 11.89 1.89 34.62
CA SER A 153 13.28 2.29 34.86
C SER A 153 13.52 3.71 34.42
N LYS A 154 13.12 4.08 33.19
CA LYS A 154 13.23 5.47 32.68
C LYS A 154 12.47 6.48 33.52
N LYS A 155 11.28 6.15 34.03
CA LYS A 155 10.51 7.04 34.94
C LYS A 155 11.21 7.29 36.28
N MET A 156 11.98 6.32 36.76
CA MET A 156 12.76 6.42 38.01
C MET A 156 14.11 7.13 37.79
N GLY A 157 14.48 7.38 36.53
CA GLY A 157 15.78 7.96 36.17
C GLY A 157 16.91 6.95 36.20
N ASP A 158 16.58 5.66 36.26
CA ASP A 158 17.55 4.57 36.24
C ASP A 158 17.93 4.21 34.81
N SER A 159 19.16 3.75 34.63
CA SER A 159 19.66 3.20 33.36
C SER A 159 19.91 1.73 33.52
N ASP A 160 19.27 0.91 32.71
CA ASP A 160 19.46 -0.53 32.65
C ASP A 160 20.09 -0.93 31.28
N PRO A 161 21.42 -1.03 31.19
CA PRO A 161 22.10 -1.37 29.93
C PRO A 161 21.83 -2.81 29.45
N GLU A 162 21.55 -3.74 30.39
CA GLU A 162 21.25 -5.13 30.04
C GLU A 162 19.88 -5.23 29.38
N LEU A 163 18.88 -4.58 29.96
CA LEU A 163 17.54 -4.49 29.42
C LEU A 163 17.52 -3.75 28.08
N GLN A 164 18.29 -2.66 27.95
CA GLN A 164 18.45 -1.97 26.68
C GLN A 164 19.02 -2.87 25.59
N SER A 165 20.10 -3.62 25.90
CA SER A 165 20.71 -4.59 24.98
C SER A 165 19.73 -5.69 24.58
N SER A 166 18.90 -6.18 25.51
CA SER A 166 17.87 -7.19 25.25
C SER A 166 16.82 -6.66 24.27
N LEU A 167 16.33 -5.43 24.46
CA LEU A 167 15.37 -4.77 23.56
C LEU A 167 15.95 -4.52 22.16
N GLU A 168 17.23 -4.14 22.07
CA GLU A 168 17.92 -3.98 20.78
C GLU A 168 18.04 -5.32 20.03
N GLN A 169 18.31 -6.42 20.75
CA GLN A 169 18.33 -7.76 20.16
C GLN A 169 16.93 -8.20 19.70
N ALA A 170 15.89 -7.94 20.51
CA ALA A 170 14.51 -8.20 20.12
C ALA A 170 14.12 -7.40 18.87
N ASN A 171 14.48 -6.11 18.79
CA ASN A 171 14.26 -5.28 17.63
C ASN A 171 14.89 -5.86 16.38
N LYS A 172 16.15 -6.31 16.47
CA LYS A 172 16.84 -6.97 15.36
C LYS A 172 16.11 -8.24 14.93
N LYS A 173 15.74 -9.11 15.88
CA LYS A 173 15.01 -10.36 15.63
C LYS A 173 13.70 -10.08 14.85
N PHE A 174 12.89 -9.12 15.31
CA PHE A 174 11.63 -8.78 14.63
C PHE A 174 11.83 -8.15 13.27
N ASN A 175 12.87 -7.36 13.07
CA ASN A 175 13.22 -6.84 11.73
C ASN A 175 13.67 -7.97 10.78
N ASP A 176 14.41 -8.97 11.26
CA ASP A 176 14.77 -10.14 10.46
C ASP A 176 13.51 -10.92 10.05
N MET A 177 12.54 -11.08 10.97
CA MET A 177 11.24 -11.71 10.68
C MET A 177 10.42 -10.89 9.66
N LEU A 178 10.45 -9.55 9.72
CA LEU A 178 9.81 -8.70 8.69
C LEU A 178 10.42 -8.94 7.31
N ASN A 179 11.74 -9.05 7.24
CA ASN A 179 12.43 -9.33 5.98
C ASN A 179 12.05 -10.71 5.40
N GLU A 180 11.84 -11.71 6.25
CA GLU A 180 11.35 -13.03 5.83
C GLU A 180 9.93 -12.94 5.26
N VAL A 181 9.02 -12.28 5.99
CA VAL A 181 7.64 -12.08 5.51
C VAL A 181 7.61 -11.31 4.18
N ASP A 182 8.46 -10.28 4.04
CA ASP A 182 8.55 -9.51 2.80
C ASP A 182 9.11 -10.33 1.63
N ARG A 183 10.00 -11.31 1.89
CA ARG A 183 10.45 -12.28 0.90
C ARG A 183 9.34 -13.23 0.48
N ASP A 184 8.64 -13.81 1.46
CA ASP A 184 7.54 -14.75 1.22
C ASP A 184 6.38 -14.07 0.45
N LEU A 185 6.10 -12.79 0.73
CA LEU A 185 5.15 -12.00 -0.05
C LEU A 185 5.58 -11.89 -1.53
N ARG A 186 6.86 -11.62 -1.81
CA ARG A 186 7.36 -11.52 -3.19
C ARG A 186 7.25 -12.85 -3.95
N GLU A 187 7.44 -13.96 -3.27
CA GLU A 187 7.22 -15.29 -3.87
C GLU A 187 5.76 -15.47 -4.28
N GLN A 188 4.82 -15.03 -3.43
CA GLN A 188 3.40 -15.09 -3.77
C GLN A 188 3.02 -14.12 -4.91
N TRP A 189 3.72 -13.00 -5.09
CA TRP A 189 3.49 -12.11 -6.23
C TRP A 189 3.75 -12.81 -7.56
N GLN A 190 4.82 -13.58 -7.66
CA GLN A 190 5.14 -14.35 -8.89
C GLN A 190 4.04 -15.36 -9.19
N VAL A 191 3.53 -16.06 -8.18
CA VAL A 191 2.42 -17.00 -8.34
C VAL A 191 1.14 -16.26 -8.76
N TRP A 192 0.87 -15.09 -8.18
CA TRP A 192 -0.28 -14.28 -8.55
C TRP A 192 -0.20 -13.77 -9.98
N ASP A 193 0.91 -13.18 -10.37
CA ASP A 193 1.08 -12.52 -11.66
C ASP A 193 1.11 -13.51 -12.84
N SER A 194 1.61 -14.73 -12.63
CA SER A 194 1.75 -15.77 -13.67
C SER A 194 0.77 -16.92 -13.54
N GLY A 195 0.08 -17.05 -12.39
CA GLY A 195 -0.72 -18.22 -12.06
C GLY A 195 -2.10 -18.25 -12.72
N GLU A 196 -2.64 -19.47 -12.84
CA GLU A 196 -4.04 -19.70 -13.17
C GLU A 196 -4.95 -19.33 -11.98
N GLU A 197 -6.27 -19.28 -12.22
CA GLU A 197 -7.27 -18.83 -11.24
C GLU A 197 -7.17 -19.53 -9.88
N ALA A 198 -6.99 -20.85 -9.87
CA ALA A 198 -6.85 -21.62 -8.62
C ALA A 198 -5.58 -21.26 -7.84
N ALA A 199 -4.45 -21.08 -8.53
CA ALA A 199 -3.18 -20.69 -7.92
C ALA A 199 -3.23 -19.25 -7.38
N ARG A 200 -3.90 -18.35 -8.10
CA ARG A 200 -4.15 -16.97 -7.64
C ARG A 200 -4.97 -16.92 -6.35
N LEU A 201 -6.03 -17.72 -6.26
CA LEU A 201 -6.86 -17.78 -5.05
C LEU A 201 -6.07 -18.25 -3.83
N GLU A 202 -5.20 -19.27 -4.00
CA GLU A 202 -4.32 -19.72 -2.90
C GLU A 202 -3.25 -18.69 -2.56
N ALA A 203 -2.64 -18.03 -3.55
CA ALA A 203 -1.70 -16.93 -3.33
C ALA A 203 -2.37 -15.76 -2.59
N GLN A 204 -3.62 -15.42 -2.94
CA GLN A 204 -4.41 -14.40 -2.25
C GLN A 204 -4.55 -14.69 -0.75
N LYS A 205 -4.97 -15.89 -0.39
CA LYS A 205 -5.13 -16.30 1.01
C LYS A 205 -3.80 -16.22 1.78
N LYS A 206 -2.71 -16.70 1.16
CA LYS A 206 -1.38 -16.62 1.75
C LYS A 206 -0.92 -15.19 1.93
N MET A 207 -1.11 -14.32 0.94
CA MET A 207 -0.74 -12.92 1.02
C MET A 207 -1.52 -12.18 2.12
N VAL A 208 -2.82 -12.45 2.28
CA VAL A 208 -3.62 -11.86 3.38
C VAL A 208 -3.03 -12.26 4.73
N SER A 209 -2.75 -13.56 4.94
CA SER A 209 -2.13 -14.05 6.18
C SER A 209 -0.75 -13.42 6.44
N LEU A 210 0.08 -13.30 5.40
CA LEU A 210 1.40 -12.67 5.49
C LEU A 210 1.30 -11.17 5.81
N LEU A 211 0.33 -10.45 5.23
CA LEU A 211 0.10 -9.04 5.54
C LEU A 211 -0.36 -8.83 6.98
N ASP A 212 -1.23 -9.69 7.51
CA ASP A 212 -1.65 -9.62 8.92
C ASP A 212 -0.47 -9.92 9.86
N ARG A 213 0.33 -10.95 9.56
CA ARG A 213 1.55 -11.27 10.30
C ARG A 213 2.55 -10.10 10.27
N ARG A 214 2.77 -9.54 9.08
CA ARG A 214 3.66 -8.38 8.88
C ARG A 214 3.22 -7.19 9.73
N ARG A 215 1.94 -6.89 9.71
CA ARG A 215 1.36 -5.78 10.50
C ARG A 215 1.60 -5.97 11.98
N TYR A 216 1.40 -7.19 12.47
CA TYR A 216 1.64 -7.52 13.87
C TYR A 216 3.10 -7.32 14.26
N ILE A 217 4.05 -7.91 13.52
CA ILE A 217 5.49 -7.77 13.78
C ILE A 217 5.93 -6.30 13.68
N ASN A 218 5.45 -5.56 12.68
CA ASN A 218 5.77 -4.14 12.53
C ASN A 218 5.30 -3.29 13.72
N ASN A 219 4.19 -3.65 14.36
CA ASN A 219 3.75 -3.01 15.60
C ASN A 219 4.72 -3.28 16.75
N LEU A 220 5.24 -4.51 16.89
CA LEU A 220 6.25 -4.84 17.90
C LEU A 220 7.55 -4.04 17.68
N VAL A 221 8.04 -3.98 16.44
CA VAL A 221 9.23 -3.18 16.07
C VAL A 221 9.04 -1.71 16.44
N ARG A 222 7.87 -1.14 16.14
CA ARG A 222 7.57 0.25 16.48
C ARG A 222 7.55 0.47 17.98
N ASP A 223 6.90 -0.40 18.75
CA ASP A 223 6.80 -0.27 20.21
C ASP A 223 8.18 -0.33 20.88
N VAL A 224 9.08 -1.20 20.38
CA VAL A 224 10.49 -1.23 20.83
C VAL A 224 11.22 0.07 20.46
N THR A 225 11.12 0.49 19.22
CA THR A 225 11.80 1.69 18.71
C THR A 225 11.37 2.94 19.47
N ASP A 226 10.07 3.09 19.70
CA ASP A 226 9.51 4.21 20.47
C ASP A 226 9.99 4.18 21.92
N THR A 227 10.11 2.99 22.53
CA THR A 227 10.57 2.84 23.91
C THR A 227 12.07 3.12 24.05
N LEU A 228 12.89 2.73 23.07
CA LEU A 228 14.33 2.99 23.09
C LEU A 228 14.66 4.48 22.82
N SER A 229 13.85 5.15 21.97
CA SER A 229 14.10 6.54 21.53
C SER A 229 13.66 7.60 22.54
N ASN A 230 12.74 7.29 23.45
CA ASN A 230 12.21 8.17 24.49
C ASN A 230 12.94 7.93 25.83
#